data_b5304838180407a40a7cb62c26474af2
#
_entry.id   b5304838180407a40a7cb62c26474af2
#
_cell.length_a   1.000
_cell.length_b   1.000
_cell.length_c   1.000
_cell.angle_alpha   90.00
_cell.angle_beta   90.00
_cell.angle_gamma   90.00
#
_symmetry.space_group_name_H-M   'P 1'
#
loop_
_entity.id
_entity.type
_entity.pdbx_description
1 polymer ?
#
loop_
_entity_poly.entity_id
_entity_poly.type
_entity_poly.pdbx_seq_one_letter_code
_entity_poly.pdbx_strand_id
1 'polypeptide(L)'
;MKKGREGDMSEEVPAFQVLLGATPENSAFIDLYYDPAVTFIWGNTLSFSINDGQMRLSAGQSVRIAVPPGLVRVVVQVLALSFITPKPQLDFVVYPGQVVPVFYRASHFKNNPGSLTFQRLEGLSPSERNDLTTMKILFAVILGMMILTTIPIALMFWFMNSLGAP
;
A
#
# COMPACT_ATOMS: atom_id res chain seq x y z
N MET A 1 30.39 8.66 28.03
CA MET A 1 30.50 7.44 27.16
C MET A 1 29.12 6.88 26.97
N LYS A 2 28.46 7.15 25.84
CA LYS A 2 27.16 6.58 25.46
C LYS A 2 27.45 5.35 24.61
N LYS A 3 27.15 4.17 25.16
CA LYS A 3 27.26 2.87 24.48
C LYS A 3 26.15 2.79 23.43
N GLY A 4 26.52 2.85 22.16
CA GLY A 4 25.59 2.64 21.04
C GLY A 4 24.96 1.25 21.17
N ARG A 5 23.64 1.21 21.12
CA ARG A 5 22.86 -0.01 20.97
C ARG A 5 22.95 -0.37 19.50
N GLU A 6 23.88 -1.26 19.13
CA GLU A 6 23.82 -2.00 17.90
C GLU A 6 22.50 -2.78 17.91
N GLY A 7 21.59 -2.37 17.04
CA GLY A 7 20.38 -3.13 16.79
C GLY A 7 20.77 -4.44 16.16
N ASP A 8 20.60 -5.50 16.90
CA ASP A 8 20.62 -6.88 16.42
C ASP A 8 19.50 -7.02 15.37
N MET A 9 19.86 -6.83 14.11
CA MET A 9 19.05 -7.27 12.99
C MET A 9 19.24 -8.79 12.91
N SER A 10 18.57 -9.52 13.78
CA SER A 10 18.35 -10.94 13.58
C SER A 10 17.71 -11.08 12.21
N GLU A 11 18.45 -11.60 11.25
CA GLU A 11 17.99 -11.99 9.92
C GLU A 11 16.94 -13.09 10.12
N GLU A 12 15.69 -12.67 10.29
CA GLU A 12 14.56 -13.57 10.49
C GLU A 12 14.42 -14.39 9.22
N VAL A 13 14.82 -15.67 9.30
CA VAL A 13 14.72 -16.60 8.17
C VAL A 13 13.26 -16.59 7.70
N PRO A 14 12.98 -16.20 6.46
CA PRO A 14 11.62 -16.08 5.99
C PRO A 14 10.87 -17.41 6.10
N ALA A 15 9.64 -17.39 6.56
CA ALA A 15 8.78 -18.57 6.60
C ALA A 15 8.76 -19.21 5.19
N PHE A 16 8.87 -20.55 5.14
CA PHE A 16 8.91 -21.27 3.87
C PHE A 16 7.60 -21.98 3.62
N GLN A 17 7.04 -21.83 2.41
CA GLN A 17 5.84 -22.53 1.97
C GLN A 17 6.05 -23.16 0.60
N VAL A 18 5.37 -24.29 0.36
CA VAL A 18 5.40 -25.00 -0.92
C VAL A 18 3.99 -25.04 -1.48
N LEU A 19 3.80 -24.54 -2.70
CA LEU A 19 2.54 -24.65 -3.40
C LEU A 19 2.40 -25.99 -4.11
N LEU A 20 1.16 -26.38 -4.37
CA LEU A 20 0.82 -27.60 -5.09
C LEU A 20 1.49 -27.59 -6.47
N GLY A 21 2.18 -28.70 -6.82
CA GLY A 21 2.90 -28.84 -8.08
C GLY A 21 4.34 -28.35 -8.08
N ALA A 22 4.81 -27.70 -7.01
CA ALA A 22 6.23 -27.42 -6.85
C ALA A 22 6.96 -28.66 -6.34
N THR A 23 8.08 -29.02 -6.99
CA THR A 23 8.94 -30.13 -6.58
C THR A 23 10.36 -29.63 -6.35
N PRO A 24 11.20 -30.35 -5.54
CA PRO A 24 12.56 -29.91 -5.30
C PRO A 24 13.39 -29.67 -6.56
N GLU A 25 13.11 -30.46 -7.62
CA GLU A 25 13.86 -30.43 -8.89
C GLU A 25 13.33 -29.37 -9.87
N ASN A 26 12.08 -28.96 -9.71
CA ASN A 26 11.40 -28.09 -10.67
C ASN A 26 10.57 -27.01 -9.97
N SER A 27 11.21 -26.23 -9.11
CA SER A 27 10.58 -25.10 -8.42
C SER A 27 11.22 -23.80 -8.82
N ALA A 28 10.40 -22.74 -8.88
CA ALA A 28 10.84 -21.37 -8.75
C ALA A 28 10.49 -20.87 -7.34
N PHE A 29 11.05 -19.75 -6.95
CA PHE A 29 10.84 -19.20 -5.62
C PHE A 29 10.36 -17.76 -5.71
N ILE A 30 9.37 -17.44 -4.90
CA ILE A 30 8.88 -16.07 -4.72
C ILE A 30 9.23 -15.66 -3.29
N ASP A 31 10.00 -14.60 -3.17
CA ASP A 31 10.24 -13.93 -1.89
C ASP A 31 9.23 -12.79 -1.74
N LEU A 32 8.15 -13.06 -1.02
CA LEU A 32 7.10 -12.08 -0.80
C LEU A 32 7.37 -11.30 0.49
N TYR A 33 7.44 -9.98 0.36
CA TYR A 33 7.66 -9.05 1.46
C TYR A 33 6.44 -8.15 1.65
N TYR A 34 5.94 -8.05 2.86
CA TYR A 34 4.95 -7.05 3.22
C TYR A 34 5.66 -5.87 3.91
N ASP A 35 5.82 -4.75 3.21
CA ASP A 35 6.55 -3.58 3.72
C ASP A 35 5.83 -2.96 4.93
N PRO A 36 6.52 -2.79 6.09
CA PRO A 36 5.94 -2.20 7.29
C PRO A 36 5.76 -0.67 7.23
N ALA A 37 6.21 -0.04 6.14
CA ALA A 37 6.25 1.42 6.03
C ALA A 37 4.88 2.09 6.20
N VAL A 38 3.80 1.35 5.99
CA VAL A 38 2.42 1.85 6.17
C VAL A 38 1.63 0.82 6.98
N THR A 39 1.25 1.21 8.19
CA THR A 39 0.30 0.46 9.00
C THR A 39 -1.11 0.75 8.52
N PHE A 40 -1.81 -0.29 8.09
CA PHE A 40 -3.20 -0.14 7.68
C PHE A 40 -4.12 0.09 8.89
N ILE A 41 -5.05 1.04 8.77
CA ILE A 41 -5.96 1.43 9.87
C ILE A 41 -6.85 0.24 10.35
N TRP A 42 -6.98 -0.81 9.54
CA TRP A 42 -7.90 -1.94 9.76
C TRP A 42 -7.24 -3.26 10.12
N GLY A 43 -5.95 -3.27 10.41
CA GLY A 43 -5.20 -4.45 10.83
C GLY A 43 -3.88 -4.61 10.05
N ASN A 44 -2.92 -5.19 10.76
CA ASN A 44 -1.57 -5.38 10.22
C ASN A 44 -1.43 -6.66 9.38
N THR A 45 -2.49 -7.48 9.27
CA THR A 45 -2.43 -8.77 8.60
C THR A 45 -3.33 -8.78 7.37
N LEU A 46 -2.76 -9.14 6.24
CA LEU A 46 -3.45 -9.24 4.96
C LEU A 46 -3.40 -10.67 4.41
N SER A 47 -4.41 -11.02 3.61
CA SER A 47 -4.43 -12.26 2.86
C SER A 47 -3.85 -12.05 1.48
N PHE A 48 -2.89 -12.91 1.13
CA PHE A 48 -2.27 -12.98 -0.19
C PHE A 48 -2.70 -14.27 -0.87
N SER A 49 -3.00 -14.19 -2.16
CA SER A 49 -3.23 -15.35 -3.00
C SER A 49 -2.12 -15.43 -4.04
N ILE A 50 -1.48 -16.58 -4.15
CA ILE A 50 -0.50 -16.88 -5.20
C ILE A 50 -1.01 -18.09 -5.94
N ASN A 51 -1.42 -17.89 -7.19
CA ASN A 51 -2.22 -18.87 -7.94
C ASN A 51 -3.42 -19.34 -7.07
N ASP A 52 -3.47 -20.64 -6.75
CA ASP A 52 -4.53 -21.25 -5.91
C ASP A 52 -4.18 -21.29 -4.42
N GLY A 53 -2.95 -20.95 -4.05
CA GLY A 53 -2.50 -20.93 -2.66
C GLY A 53 -2.91 -19.63 -1.96
N GLN A 54 -3.35 -19.74 -0.71
CA GLN A 54 -3.67 -18.58 0.14
C GLN A 54 -2.80 -18.57 1.37
N MET A 55 -2.35 -17.39 1.75
CA MET A 55 -1.57 -17.17 2.95
C MET A 55 -1.88 -15.83 3.60
N ARG A 56 -1.49 -15.69 4.86
CA ARG A 56 -1.60 -14.43 5.60
C ARG A 56 -0.23 -13.95 6.01
N LEU A 57 0.02 -12.66 5.80
CA LEU A 57 1.25 -11.99 6.25
C LEU A 57 0.87 -10.75 7.04
N SER A 58 1.63 -10.50 8.08
CA SER A 58 1.59 -9.25 8.82
C SER A 58 2.62 -8.26 8.28
N ALA A 59 2.38 -6.99 8.49
CA ALA A 59 3.32 -5.93 8.10
C ALA A 59 4.71 -6.20 8.70
N GLY A 60 5.73 -6.10 7.88
CA GLY A 60 7.12 -6.42 8.23
C GLY A 60 7.52 -7.88 8.06
N GLN A 61 6.57 -8.78 7.78
CA GLN A 61 6.88 -10.18 7.54
C GLN A 61 7.27 -10.46 6.10
N SER A 62 8.06 -11.49 5.91
CA SER A 62 8.40 -12.05 4.61
C SER A 62 8.18 -13.56 4.60
N VAL A 63 7.96 -14.11 3.42
CA VAL A 63 7.80 -15.56 3.21
C VAL A 63 8.45 -15.94 1.89
N ARG A 64 9.20 -17.06 1.89
CA ARG A 64 9.67 -17.70 0.66
C ARG A 64 8.70 -18.79 0.25
N ILE A 65 8.26 -18.75 -1.00
CA ILE A 65 7.24 -19.64 -1.53
C ILE A 65 7.81 -20.37 -2.73
N ALA A 66 7.86 -21.72 -2.65
CA ALA A 66 8.17 -22.54 -3.81
C ALA A 66 6.91 -22.68 -4.68
N VAL A 67 7.04 -22.33 -5.93
CA VAL A 67 5.95 -22.38 -6.93
C VAL A 67 6.37 -23.22 -8.12
N PRO A 68 5.43 -23.89 -8.84
CA PRO A 68 5.75 -24.50 -10.11
C PRO A 68 6.16 -23.42 -11.12
N PRO A 69 7.11 -23.72 -12.04
CA PRO A 69 7.48 -22.79 -13.09
C PRO A 69 6.30 -22.51 -14.04
N GLY A 70 6.27 -21.32 -14.59
CA GLY A 70 5.21 -20.86 -15.48
C GLY A 70 4.61 -19.54 -15.06
N LEU A 71 3.35 -19.31 -15.41
CA LEU A 71 2.64 -18.09 -15.07
C LEU A 71 2.28 -18.09 -13.57
N VAL A 72 2.68 -17.04 -12.88
CA VAL A 72 2.33 -16.81 -11.49
C VAL A 72 1.51 -15.54 -11.39
N ARG A 73 0.42 -15.64 -10.64
CA ARG A 73 -0.44 -14.52 -10.28
C ARG A 73 -0.41 -14.30 -8.78
N VAL A 74 0.03 -13.13 -8.36
CA VAL A 74 0.00 -12.69 -6.97
C VAL A 74 -1.12 -11.67 -6.81
N VAL A 75 -2.03 -11.89 -5.88
CA VAL A 75 -3.16 -11.00 -5.58
C VAL A 75 -3.19 -10.70 -4.08
N VAL A 76 -3.36 -9.44 -3.70
CA VAL A 76 -3.59 -9.06 -2.31
C VAL A 76 -5.06 -8.84 -2.06
N GLN A 77 -5.59 -9.55 -1.08
CA GLN A 77 -6.97 -9.37 -0.64
C GLN A 77 -7.00 -8.30 0.46
N VAL A 78 -7.32 -7.09 0.06
CA VAL A 78 -7.56 -5.99 1.00
C VAL A 78 -9.04 -6.00 1.35
N LEU A 79 -9.36 -6.10 2.63
CA LEU A 79 -10.71 -5.86 3.15
C LEU A 79 -11.01 -4.35 3.03
N ALA A 80 -11.22 -3.88 1.82
CA ALA A 80 -11.64 -2.51 1.60
C ALA A 80 -13.15 -2.40 1.80
N LEU A 81 -13.59 -1.33 2.43
CA LEU A 81 -15.00 -1.01 2.66
C LEU A 81 -15.80 -0.74 1.36
N SER A 82 -15.16 -0.74 0.21
CA SER A 82 -15.84 -0.63 -1.08
C SER A 82 -15.52 -1.87 -1.92
N PHE A 83 -16.56 -2.55 -2.36
CA PHE A 83 -16.50 -3.68 -3.31
C PHE A 83 -15.96 -3.30 -4.69
N ILE A 84 -15.61 -2.02 -4.90
CA ILE A 84 -15.23 -1.43 -6.19
C ILE A 84 -13.71 -1.21 -6.28
N THR A 85 -12.96 -1.35 -5.18
CA THR A 85 -11.52 -1.10 -5.22
C THR A 85 -10.81 -2.26 -5.92
N PRO A 86 -10.06 -2.03 -7.01
CA PRO A 86 -9.31 -3.08 -7.69
C PRO A 86 -8.30 -3.68 -6.71
N LYS A 87 -8.23 -5.02 -6.70
CA LYS A 87 -7.24 -5.73 -5.89
C LYS A 87 -5.87 -5.54 -6.52
N PRO A 88 -4.82 -5.24 -5.74
CA PRO A 88 -3.46 -5.25 -6.26
C PRO A 88 -3.14 -6.63 -6.80
N GLN A 89 -2.73 -6.69 -8.06
CA GLN A 89 -2.42 -7.92 -8.77
C GLN A 89 -1.13 -7.74 -9.55
N LEU A 90 -0.32 -8.80 -9.59
CA LEU A 90 0.91 -8.87 -10.36
C LEU A 90 0.99 -10.23 -11.04
N ASP A 91 1.03 -10.24 -12.36
CA ASP A 91 1.15 -11.44 -13.19
C ASP A 91 2.53 -11.47 -13.85
N PHE A 92 3.26 -12.58 -13.73
CA PHE A 92 4.60 -12.74 -14.30
C PHE A 92 4.93 -14.21 -14.51
N VAL A 93 5.95 -14.47 -15.34
CA VAL A 93 6.43 -15.81 -15.60
C VAL A 93 7.70 -16.08 -14.80
N VAL A 94 7.78 -17.27 -14.21
CA VAL A 94 8.97 -17.75 -13.48
C VAL A 94 9.53 -19.01 -14.11
N TYR A 95 10.84 -19.16 -14.03
CA TYR A 95 11.58 -20.30 -14.57
C TYR A 95 12.13 -21.18 -13.44
N PRO A 96 12.40 -22.47 -13.69
CA PRO A 96 12.99 -23.36 -12.68
C PRO A 96 14.26 -22.76 -12.04
N GLY A 97 14.36 -22.80 -10.73
CA GLY A 97 15.49 -22.26 -9.95
C GLY A 97 15.51 -20.74 -9.83
N GLN A 98 14.61 -20.02 -10.49
CA GLN A 98 14.54 -18.58 -10.38
C GLN A 98 14.00 -18.15 -9.02
N VAL A 99 14.59 -17.10 -8.44
CA VAL A 99 14.08 -16.41 -7.25
C VAL A 99 13.59 -15.02 -7.66
N VAL A 100 12.32 -14.72 -7.40
CA VAL A 100 11.70 -13.44 -7.76
C VAL A 100 11.25 -12.73 -6.49
N PRO A 101 11.83 -11.58 -6.14
CA PRO A 101 11.35 -10.77 -5.03
C PRO A 101 10.06 -10.03 -5.44
N VAL A 102 9.08 -10.07 -4.56
CA VAL A 102 7.80 -9.35 -4.72
C VAL A 102 7.54 -8.56 -3.44
N PHE A 103 7.36 -7.26 -3.58
CA PHE A 103 7.11 -6.35 -2.48
C PHE A 103 5.67 -5.86 -2.55
N TYR A 104 4.96 -6.03 -1.46
CA TYR A 104 3.68 -5.38 -1.27
C TYR A 104 3.84 -4.23 -0.28
N ARG A 105 3.30 -3.08 -0.65
CA ARG A 105 3.19 -1.92 0.21
C ARG A 105 1.76 -1.43 0.24
N ALA A 106 1.19 -1.35 1.44
CA ALA A 106 -0.12 -0.76 1.66
C ALA A 106 -0.08 0.74 1.39
N SER A 107 -1.19 1.32 0.93
CA SER A 107 -1.29 2.75 0.72
C SER A 107 -1.69 3.48 2.00
N HIS A 108 -1.29 4.74 2.11
CA HIS A 108 -1.76 5.68 3.13
C HIS A 108 -3.22 6.13 2.88
N PHE A 109 -3.74 5.92 1.68
CA PHE A 109 -5.07 6.36 1.28
C PHE A 109 -6.06 5.21 1.36
N LYS A 110 -7.19 5.44 2.02
CA LYS A 110 -8.22 4.42 2.30
C LYS A 110 -8.78 3.75 1.04
N ASN A 111 -8.85 4.48 -0.06
CA ASN A 111 -9.42 3.99 -1.33
C ASN A 111 -8.35 3.43 -2.27
N ASN A 112 -7.09 3.44 -1.86
CA ASN A 112 -5.98 2.91 -2.64
C ASN A 112 -5.50 1.61 -2.01
N PRO A 113 -5.61 0.48 -2.70
CA PRO A 113 -5.30 -0.83 -2.14
C PRO A 113 -3.80 -1.08 -1.93
N GLY A 114 -2.94 -0.13 -2.30
CA GLY A 114 -1.49 -0.28 -2.29
C GLY A 114 -0.94 -0.80 -3.62
N SER A 115 0.28 -1.27 -3.60
CA SER A 115 0.99 -1.70 -4.81
C SER A 115 1.79 -2.96 -4.58
N LEU A 116 1.84 -3.81 -5.63
CA LEU A 116 2.74 -4.94 -5.77
C LEU A 116 3.82 -4.59 -6.80
N THR A 117 5.08 -4.78 -6.46
CA THR A 117 6.23 -4.43 -7.31
C THR A 117 7.37 -5.42 -7.14
N PHE A 118 8.27 -5.51 -8.12
CA PHE A 118 9.50 -6.33 -8.03
C PHE A 118 10.64 -5.63 -7.28
N GLN A 119 10.49 -4.35 -7.00
CA GLN A 119 11.47 -3.56 -6.26
C GLN A 119 10.81 -2.88 -5.08
N ARG A 120 11.53 -2.76 -4.00
CA ARG A 120 11.05 -2.03 -2.82
C ARG A 120 10.87 -0.55 -3.20
N LEU A 121 9.66 -0.05 -2.95
CA LEU A 121 9.36 1.36 -3.24
C LEU A 121 9.96 2.26 -2.17
N GLU A 122 10.77 3.20 -2.61
CA GLU A 122 11.24 4.32 -1.80
C GLU A 122 10.29 5.52 -2.00
N GLY A 123 9.62 5.95 -0.95
CA GLY A 123 8.66 7.05 -1.02
C GLY A 123 7.26 6.65 -1.50
N LEU A 124 6.48 7.59 -1.99
CA LEU A 124 5.10 7.36 -2.43
C LEU A 124 5.06 6.64 -3.78
N SER A 125 4.14 5.67 -3.91
CA SER A 125 3.87 5.03 -5.20
C SER A 125 3.27 6.03 -6.21
N PRO A 126 3.31 5.74 -7.52
CA PRO A 126 2.70 6.62 -8.52
C PRO A 126 1.20 6.87 -8.28
N SER A 127 0.46 5.85 -7.85
CA SER A 127 -0.96 5.97 -7.49
C SER A 127 -1.16 6.87 -6.27
N GLU A 128 -0.34 6.73 -5.23
CA GLU A 128 -0.40 7.59 -4.05
C GLU A 128 -0.06 9.06 -4.36
N ARG A 129 0.87 9.31 -5.29
CA ARG A 129 1.16 10.67 -5.75
C ARG A 129 -0.04 11.32 -6.43
N ASN A 130 -0.76 10.55 -7.25
CA ASN A 130 -1.99 11.02 -7.88
C ASN A 130 -3.07 11.32 -6.85
N ASP A 131 -3.28 10.45 -5.87
CA ASP A 131 -4.23 10.65 -4.78
C ASP A 131 -3.89 11.91 -3.98
N LEU A 132 -2.61 12.10 -3.63
CA LEU A 132 -2.15 13.29 -2.94
C LEU A 132 -2.39 14.58 -3.76
N THR A 133 -2.14 14.51 -5.07
CA THR A 133 -2.39 15.64 -5.97
C THR A 133 -3.88 15.98 -6.03
N THR A 134 -4.73 14.96 -6.16
CA THR A 134 -6.18 15.12 -6.16
C THR A 134 -6.67 15.73 -4.85
N MET A 135 -6.16 15.28 -3.70
CA MET A 135 -6.49 15.86 -2.40
C MET A 135 -6.06 17.33 -2.27
N LYS A 136 -4.87 17.68 -2.78
CA LYS A 136 -4.41 19.08 -2.78
C LYS A 136 -5.31 19.98 -3.63
N ILE A 137 -5.73 19.52 -4.81
CA ILE A 137 -6.65 20.26 -5.69
C ILE A 137 -8.00 20.42 -4.98
N LEU A 138 -8.55 19.35 -4.42
CA LEU A 138 -9.82 19.41 -3.70
C LEU A 138 -9.78 20.39 -2.53
N PHE A 139 -8.69 20.37 -1.75
CA PHE A 139 -8.50 21.30 -0.65
C PHE A 139 -8.42 22.75 -1.11
N ALA A 140 -7.68 23.01 -2.21
CA ALA A 140 -7.60 24.35 -2.80
C ALA A 140 -8.96 24.85 -3.29
N VAL A 141 -9.77 23.98 -3.91
CA VAL A 141 -11.14 24.32 -4.35
C VAL A 141 -12.03 24.64 -3.15
N ILE A 142 -12.01 23.81 -2.10
CA ILE A 142 -12.81 24.05 -0.89
C ILE A 142 -12.40 25.37 -0.23
N LEU A 143 -11.11 25.62 -0.10
CA LEU A 143 -10.59 26.87 0.47
C LEU A 143 -11.02 28.07 -0.37
N GLY A 144 -10.92 27.98 -1.69
CA GLY A 144 -11.39 29.01 -2.63
C GLY A 144 -12.89 29.30 -2.47
N MET A 145 -13.72 28.26 -2.36
CA MET A 145 -15.16 28.39 -2.12
C MET A 145 -15.46 29.05 -0.76
N MET A 146 -14.73 28.68 0.29
CA MET A 146 -14.87 29.30 1.60
C MET A 146 -14.54 30.80 1.56
N ILE A 147 -13.46 31.19 0.90
CA ILE A 147 -13.08 32.61 0.73
C ILE A 147 -14.14 33.36 -0.05
N LEU A 148 -14.62 32.77 -1.15
CA LEU A 148 -15.63 33.37 -2.02
C LEU A 148 -16.97 33.62 -1.29
N THR A 149 -17.31 32.79 -0.32
CA THR A 149 -18.55 32.93 0.47
C THR A 149 -18.38 33.83 1.68
N THR A 150 -17.23 33.77 2.36
CA THR A 150 -17.02 34.53 3.58
C THR A 150 -16.76 36.03 3.35
N ILE A 151 -16.06 36.39 2.27
CA ILE A 151 -15.75 37.81 1.96
C ILE A 151 -17.03 38.63 1.72
N PRO A 152 -17.98 38.22 0.86
CA PRO A 152 -19.21 38.96 0.66
C PRO A 152 -20.04 39.10 1.93
N ILE A 153 -20.10 38.05 2.75
CA ILE A 153 -20.82 38.09 4.03
C ILE A 153 -20.18 39.11 4.98
N ALA A 154 -18.87 39.08 5.08
CA ALA A 154 -18.12 40.03 5.93
C ALA A 154 -18.31 41.49 5.45
N LEU A 155 -18.25 41.71 4.14
CA LEU A 155 -18.51 43.05 3.55
C LEU A 155 -19.94 43.51 3.80
N MET A 156 -20.95 42.64 3.67
CA MET A 156 -22.33 42.94 3.97
C MET A 156 -22.51 43.32 5.45
N PHE A 157 -21.92 42.57 6.36
CA PHE A 157 -21.95 42.91 7.80
C PHE A 157 -21.26 44.23 8.11
N TRP A 158 -20.10 44.49 7.51
CA TRP A 158 -19.40 45.76 7.67
C TRP A 158 -20.23 46.92 7.15
N PHE A 159 -20.86 46.79 5.97
CA PHE A 159 -21.71 47.81 5.36
C PHE A 159 -22.96 48.10 6.23
N MET A 160 -23.62 47.03 6.71
CA MET A 160 -24.77 47.22 7.61
C MET A 160 -24.40 47.93 8.90
N ASN A 161 -23.24 47.62 9.48
CA ASN A 161 -22.80 48.25 10.71
C ASN A 161 -22.36 49.70 10.50
N SER A 162 -21.83 50.03 9.32
CA SER A 162 -21.46 51.41 8.98
C SER A 162 -22.64 52.32 8.69
N LEU A 163 -23.79 51.78 8.27
CA LEU A 163 -25.03 52.56 8.02
C LEU A 163 -25.89 52.72 9.29
N GLY A 164 -25.70 51.89 10.30
CA GLY A 164 -26.47 51.89 11.55
C GLY A 164 -25.81 52.62 12.71
N ALA A 165 -24.67 53.27 12.51
CA ALA A 165 -24.03 54.09 13.56
C ALA A 165 -24.66 55.53 13.53
N PRO A 166 -25.33 55.95 14.62
CA PRO A 166 -25.85 57.33 14.76
C PRO A 166 -24.71 58.36 14.95
#